data_f5a236515079c9c41b954a3c78b3320a
#
_entry.id   f5a236515079c9c41b954a3c78b3320a
#
_cell.length_a   1.000
_cell.length_b   1.000
_cell.length_c   1.000
_cell.angle_alpha   90.00
_cell.angle_beta   90.00
_cell.angle_gamma   90.00
#
_symmetry.space_group_name_H-M   'P 1'
#
loop_
_entity.id
_entity.type
_entity.pdbx_description
1 polymer ?
#
loop_
_entity_poly.entity_id
_entity_poly.type
_entity_poly.pdbx_seq_one_letter_code
_entity_poly.pdbx_strand_id
1 'polypeptide(L)'
;SQNDSAPSLRSNNLSLAGSLPSDPYTRTESDTMGEMEVPKSALWGASTQRAVLNFPISGIPMSRSFIRALGYIKAGAAAANAELGIIDNQMKEVVISASLSVAEGKYDEHFPVDVFQTGSGTSTNMNANEVIATISSEQSGLKIHPNDHVNQGQSSNDVIPSALHLSALIEIEESLCPSLLNLQTSLNQKSEEFMAV
;
A
#
# COMPACT_ATOMS: atom_id res chain seq x y z
N SER A 1 53.32 -51.66 8.84
CA SER A 1 52.06 -52.22 8.38
C SER A 1 51.03 -52.26 9.48
N GLN A 2 50.20 -51.28 9.59
CA GLN A 2 48.88 -51.35 10.22
C GLN A 2 47.98 -50.31 9.54
N ASN A 3 46.97 -50.83 8.85
CA ASN A 3 45.87 -50.09 8.29
C ASN A 3 44.90 -49.70 9.42
N ASP A 4 44.63 -48.40 9.62
CA ASP A 4 43.53 -47.93 10.40
C ASP A 4 42.54 -47.23 9.46
N SER A 5 41.46 -47.93 9.15
CA SER A 5 40.32 -47.43 8.41
C SER A 5 39.41 -46.70 9.39
N ALA A 6 39.22 -45.39 9.19
CA ALA A 6 38.22 -44.58 9.88
C ALA A 6 36.80 -44.97 9.46
N PRO A 7 35.80 -45.00 10.38
CA PRO A 7 34.42 -45.31 10.03
C PRO A 7 33.73 -44.10 9.37
N SER A 8 33.07 -44.36 8.25
CA SER A 8 32.24 -43.40 7.52
C SER A 8 31.01 -42.97 8.36
N LEU A 9 30.96 -41.71 8.69
CA LEU A 9 29.75 -41.08 9.24
C LEU A 9 28.62 -41.07 8.18
N ARG A 10 27.65 -41.94 8.36
CA ARG A 10 26.39 -41.87 7.61
C ARG A 10 25.63 -40.63 8.05
N SER A 11 25.43 -39.70 7.13
CA SER A 11 24.53 -38.57 7.28
C SER A 11 23.09 -39.07 7.37
N ASN A 12 22.54 -39.12 8.56
CA ASN A 12 21.11 -39.29 8.77
C ASN A 12 20.43 -37.99 8.39
N ASN A 13 19.89 -37.91 7.18
CA ASN A 13 18.91 -36.91 6.78
C ASN A 13 17.62 -37.18 7.57
N LEU A 14 17.48 -36.56 8.74
CA LEU A 14 16.19 -36.39 9.38
C LEU A 14 15.46 -35.26 8.66
N SER A 15 14.61 -35.63 7.71
CA SER A 15 13.53 -34.79 7.19
C SER A 15 12.51 -34.59 8.30
N LEU A 16 12.72 -33.59 9.14
CA LEU A 16 11.69 -33.04 10.03
C LEU A 16 10.94 -31.96 9.29
N ALA A 17 10.20 -32.34 8.23
CA ALA A 17 9.13 -31.53 7.67
C ALA A 17 7.86 -31.70 8.52
N GLY A 18 7.94 -31.34 9.79
CA GLY A 18 6.77 -31.04 10.59
C GLY A 18 6.47 -29.56 10.35
N SER A 19 5.36 -29.28 9.67
CA SER A 19 4.82 -27.92 9.61
C SER A 19 4.67 -27.40 11.04
N LEU A 20 5.37 -26.32 11.36
CA LEU A 20 5.14 -25.57 12.61
C LEU A 20 3.64 -25.24 12.68
N PRO A 21 3.00 -25.35 13.85
CA PRO A 21 1.59 -24.96 13.99
C PRO A 21 1.47 -23.52 13.53
N SER A 22 0.52 -23.23 12.63
CA SER A 22 0.25 -21.89 12.15
C SER A 22 -0.08 -20.99 13.34
N ASP A 23 0.59 -19.83 13.41
CA ASP A 23 0.28 -18.83 14.43
C ASP A 23 -1.21 -18.45 14.32
N PRO A 24 -2.00 -18.53 15.40
CA PRO A 24 -3.44 -18.25 15.37
C PRO A 24 -3.74 -16.79 14.97
N TYR A 25 -2.75 -15.91 15.03
CA TYR A 25 -2.88 -14.47 14.70
C TYR A 25 -2.45 -14.13 13.28
N THR A 26 -1.92 -15.08 12.51
CA THR A 26 -1.52 -14.89 11.12
C THR A 26 -2.35 -15.74 10.16
N ARG A 27 -2.30 -15.38 8.89
CA ARG A 27 -2.76 -16.16 7.74
C ARG A 27 -1.64 -16.25 6.72
N THR A 28 -1.58 -17.34 5.97
CA THR A 28 -0.62 -17.51 4.88
C THR A 28 -1.17 -16.86 3.62
N GLU A 29 -0.40 -15.95 3.05
CA GLU A 29 -0.62 -15.32 1.75
C GLU A 29 0.54 -15.68 0.82
N SER A 30 0.34 -15.59 -0.50
CA SER A 30 1.39 -15.88 -1.47
C SER A 30 1.49 -14.80 -2.54
N ASP A 31 2.72 -14.51 -2.96
CA ASP A 31 3.04 -13.73 -4.14
C ASP A 31 3.95 -14.55 -5.08
N THR A 32 4.47 -13.93 -6.14
CA THR A 32 5.40 -14.59 -7.09
C THR A 32 6.73 -15.02 -6.46
N MET A 33 7.05 -14.52 -5.26
CA MET A 33 8.27 -14.83 -4.52
C MET A 33 8.07 -15.91 -3.44
N GLY A 34 6.85 -16.37 -3.23
CA GLY A 34 6.51 -17.44 -2.29
C GLY A 34 5.54 -17.02 -1.18
N GLU A 35 5.42 -17.88 -0.18
CA GLU A 35 4.50 -17.70 0.95
C GLU A 35 5.02 -16.69 1.97
N MET A 36 4.10 -15.99 2.61
CA MET A 36 4.33 -15.02 3.69
C MET A 36 3.24 -15.15 4.76
N GLU A 37 3.65 -15.11 6.01
CA GLU A 37 2.73 -14.97 7.14
C GLU A 37 2.33 -13.50 7.31
N VAL A 38 1.04 -13.22 7.17
CA VAL A 38 0.46 -11.87 7.26
C VAL A 38 -0.49 -11.82 8.45
N PRO A 39 -0.52 -10.74 9.25
CA PRO A 39 -1.48 -10.63 10.34
C PRO A 39 -2.93 -10.80 9.85
N LYS A 40 -3.75 -11.56 10.57
CA LYS A 40 -5.15 -11.80 10.16
C LYS A 40 -5.99 -10.54 10.02
N SER A 41 -5.70 -9.53 10.83
CA SER A 41 -6.39 -8.24 10.80
C SER A 41 -5.92 -7.33 9.66
N ALA A 42 -4.81 -7.65 9.00
CA ALA A 42 -4.27 -6.82 7.93
C ALA A 42 -5.07 -7.00 6.64
N LEU A 43 -5.36 -5.90 5.95
CA LEU A 43 -5.97 -5.92 4.62
C LEU A 43 -4.93 -6.01 3.49
N TRP A 44 -3.65 -5.85 3.81
CA TRP A 44 -2.56 -6.07 2.85
C TRP A 44 -2.22 -7.55 2.71
N GLY A 45 -1.51 -7.90 1.64
CA GLY A 45 -1.10 -9.27 1.31
C GLY A 45 0.40 -9.50 1.43
N ALA A 46 0.88 -10.52 0.72
CA ALA A 46 2.26 -11.01 0.80
C ALA A 46 3.30 -9.99 0.34
N SER A 47 3.06 -9.24 -0.73
CA SER A 47 4.03 -8.27 -1.26
C SER A 47 4.27 -7.12 -0.28
N THR A 48 3.22 -6.61 0.34
CA THR A 48 3.34 -5.57 1.38
C THR A 48 4.03 -6.10 2.62
N GLN A 49 3.65 -7.29 3.10
CA GLN A 49 4.28 -7.90 4.28
C GLN A 49 5.78 -8.09 4.07
N ARG A 50 6.20 -8.54 2.88
CA ARG A 50 7.60 -8.67 2.52
C ARG A 50 8.32 -7.32 2.55
N ALA A 51 7.69 -6.25 2.05
CA ALA A 51 8.26 -4.90 2.10
C ALA A 51 8.43 -4.40 3.54
N VAL A 52 7.44 -4.62 4.40
CA VAL A 52 7.53 -4.25 5.84
C VAL A 52 8.71 -4.95 6.52
N LEU A 53 8.93 -6.24 6.22
CA LEU A 53 10.05 -6.99 6.79
C LEU A 53 11.41 -6.59 6.21
N ASN A 54 11.46 -6.19 4.93
CA ASN A 54 12.69 -5.80 4.25
C ASN A 54 13.16 -4.38 4.59
N PHE A 55 12.24 -3.49 4.95
CA PHE A 55 12.52 -2.06 5.16
C PHE A 55 12.07 -1.55 6.55
N PRO A 56 12.52 -2.16 7.66
CA PRO A 56 12.24 -1.67 9.01
C PRO A 56 13.20 -0.53 9.38
N ILE A 57 13.08 0.64 8.73
CA ILE A 57 14.10 1.69 8.78
C ILE A 57 13.71 2.83 9.72
N SER A 58 12.61 3.55 9.45
CA SER A 58 12.21 4.72 10.23
C SER A 58 10.92 4.51 11.03
N GLY A 59 10.07 3.57 10.63
CA GLY A 59 8.72 3.41 11.16
C GLY A 59 7.76 4.52 10.72
N ILE A 60 8.14 5.35 9.74
CA ILE A 60 7.29 6.42 9.21
C ILE A 60 6.59 5.89 7.96
N PRO A 61 5.26 5.75 7.96
CA PRO A 61 4.50 5.36 6.76
C PRO A 61 4.34 6.53 5.80
N MET A 62 3.80 6.26 4.61
CA MET A 62 3.42 7.31 3.66
C MET A 62 2.39 8.25 4.25
N SER A 63 2.48 9.54 3.87
CA SER A 63 1.56 10.58 4.36
C SER A 63 0.12 10.30 3.95
N ARG A 64 -0.83 10.80 4.75
CA ARG A 64 -2.26 10.69 4.48
C ARG A 64 -2.65 11.24 3.09
N SER A 65 -2.08 12.38 2.70
CA SER A 65 -2.33 13.01 1.40
C SER A 65 -1.84 12.14 0.22
N PHE A 66 -0.72 11.44 0.41
CA PHE A 66 -0.20 10.51 -0.60
C PHE A 66 -1.10 9.27 -0.76
N ILE A 67 -1.56 8.68 0.35
CA ILE A 67 -2.52 7.56 0.34
C ILE A 67 -3.84 7.99 -0.31
N ARG A 68 -4.33 9.20 -0.01
CA ARG A 68 -5.52 9.81 -0.65
C ARG A 68 -5.37 9.90 -2.16
N ALA A 69 -4.23 10.39 -2.62
CA ALA A 69 -3.91 10.49 -4.04
C ALA A 69 -3.89 9.12 -4.73
N LEU A 70 -3.30 8.10 -4.10
CA LEU A 70 -3.33 6.72 -4.60
C LEU A 70 -4.77 6.21 -4.75
N GLY A 71 -5.63 6.44 -3.76
CA GLY A 71 -7.04 6.08 -3.83
C GLY A 71 -7.74 6.68 -5.05
N TYR A 72 -7.54 7.98 -5.31
CA TYR A 72 -8.11 8.65 -6.50
C TYR A 72 -7.56 8.09 -7.81
N ILE A 73 -6.25 7.82 -7.90
CA ILE A 73 -5.64 7.24 -9.09
C ILE A 73 -6.22 5.85 -9.36
N LYS A 74 -6.37 5.00 -8.34
CA LYS A 74 -6.93 3.66 -8.51
C LYS A 74 -8.41 3.69 -8.90
N ALA A 75 -9.18 4.60 -8.35
CA ALA A 75 -10.57 4.81 -8.77
C ALA A 75 -10.66 5.25 -10.25
N GLY A 76 -9.84 6.21 -10.67
CA GLY A 76 -9.77 6.66 -12.06
C GLY A 76 -9.32 5.56 -13.03
N ALA A 77 -8.32 4.78 -12.64
CA ALA A 77 -7.84 3.65 -13.45
C ALA A 77 -8.91 2.56 -13.62
N ALA A 78 -9.66 2.24 -12.56
CA ALA A 78 -10.77 1.28 -12.65
C ALA A 78 -11.88 1.77 -13.58
N ALA A 79 -12.22 3.07 -13.54
CA ALA A 79 -13.19 3.67 -14.46
C ALA A 79 -12.72 3.56 -15.92
N ALA A 80 -11.48 3.94 -16.20
CA ALA A 80 -10.89 3.88 -17.55
C ALA A 80 -10.82 2.43 -18.07
N ASN A 81 -10.40 1.49 -17.24
CA ASN A 81 -10.31 0.07 -17.62
C ASN A 81 -11.68 -0.53 -17.95
N ALA A 82 -12.74 -0.10 -17.27
CA ALA A 82 -14.09 -0.54 -17.60
C ALA A 82 -14.60 0.07 -18.92
N GLU A 83 -14.32 1.35 -19.19
CA GLU A 83 -14.65 1.98 -20.47
C GLU A 83 -13.93 1.31 -21.65
N LEU A 84 -12.70 0.82 -21.43
CA LEU A 84 -11.93 0.05 -22.39
C LEU A 84 -12.37 -1.43 -22.50
N GLY A 85 -13.31 -1.88 -21.69
CA GLY A 85 -13.78 -3.27 -21.68
C GLY A 85 -12.77 -4.27 -21.09
N ILE A 86 -11.79 -3.80 -20.31
CA ILE A 86 -10.75 -4.63 -19.68
C ILE A 86 -11.28 -5.30 -18.41
N ILE A 87 -12.06 -4.57 -17.62
CA ILE A 87 -12.80 -5.11 -16.48
C ILE A 87 -14.30 -4.87 -16.67
N ASP A 88 -15.14 -5.70 -16.04
CA ASP A 88 -16.58 -5.53 -16.12
C ASP A 88 -17.08 -4.41 -15.19
N ASN A 89 -18.35 -3.99 -15.39
CA ASN A 89 -18.95 -2.92 -14.61
C ASN A 89 -19.11 -3.27 -13.13
N GLN A 90 -19.32 -4.52 -12.77
CA GLN A 90 -19.45 -4.94 -11.37
C GLN A 90 -18.11 -4.82 -10.66
N MET A 91 -17.02 -5.27 -11.28
CA MET A 91 -15.66 -5.08 -10.75
C MET A 91 -15.30 -3.62 -10.63
N LYS A 92 -15.62 -2.80 -11.65
CA LYS A 92 -15.40 -1.35 -11.62
C LYS A 92 -16.01 -0.70 -10.38
N GLU A 93 -17.29 -0.95 -10.14
CA GLU A 93 -18.02 -0.31 -9.03
C GLU A 93 -17.43 -0.65 -7.66
N VAL A 94 -17.08 -1.90 -7.42
CA VAL A 94 -16.50 -2.31 -6.13
C VAL A 94 -15.07 -1.80 -5.95
N VAL A 95 -14.26 -1.77 -7.01
CA VAL A 95 -12.89 -1.23 -6.95
C VAL A 95 -12.92 0.29 -6.75
N ILE A 96 -13.79 1.02 -7.43
CA ILE A 96 -13.96 2.47 -7.23
C ILE A 96 -14.41 2.75 -5.79
N SER A 97 -15.42 2.05 -5.29
CA SER A 97 -15.93 2.23 -3.91
C SER A 97 -14.83 2.00 -2.86
N ALA A 98 -14.07 0.91 -3.00
CA ALA A 98 -12.95 0.60 -2.11
C ALA A 98 -11.85 1.66 -2.20
N SER A 99 -11.49 2.08 -3.42
CA SER A 99 -10.46 3.10 -3.67
C SER A 99 -10.83 4.46 -3.07
N LEU A 100 -12.08 4.88 -3.19
CA LEU A 100 -12.57 6.11 -2.58
C LEU A 100 -12.61 6.02 -1.04
N SER A 101 -12.95 4.86 -0.48
CA SER A 101 -12.89 4.63 0.96
C SER A 101 -11.44 4.72 1.50
N VAL A 102 -10.45 4.25 0.74
CA VAL A 102 -9.02 4.48 1.03
C VAL A 102 -8.70 5.99 0.92
N ALA A 103 -9.19 6.67 -0.13
CA ALA A 103 -9.00 8.11 -0.29
C ALA A 103 -9.63 8.93 0.86
N GLU A 104 -10.68 8.45 1.48
CA GLU A 104 -11.33 9.06 2.65
C GLU A 104 -10.60 8.79 4.00
N GLY A 105 -9.59 7.92 4.03
CA GLY A 105 -8.80 7.63 5.21
C GLY A 105 -9.34 6.53 6.12
N LYS A 106 -10.31 5.76 5.66
CA LYS A 106 -10.93 4.70 6.47
C LYS A 106 -10.00 3.52 6.76
N TYR A 107 -8.86 3.44 6.06
CA TYR A 107 -7.97 2.28 6.07
C TYR A 107 -6.49 2.66 6.22
N ASP A 108 -6.19 3.83 6.77
CA ASP A 108 -4.83 4.37 6.86
C ASP A 108 -3.87 3.44 7.64
N GLU A 109 -4.37 2.73 8.66
CA GLU A 109 -3.60 1.75 9.42
C GLU A 109 -3.15 0.53 8.60
N HIS A 110 -3.71 0.33 7.42
CA HIS A 110 -3.33 -0.76 6.51
C HIS A 110 -2.23 -0.35 5.51
N PHE A 111 -1.56 0.78 5.72
CA PHE A 111 -0.44 1.25 4.91
C PHE A 111 0.86 1.32 5.72
N PRO A 112 1.41 0.15 6.15
CA PRO A 112 2.54 0.08 7.08
C PRO A 112 3.91 0.25 6.42
N VAL A 113 4.00 0.36 5.08
CA VAL A 113 5.28 0.41 4.37
C VAL A 113 6.03 1.68 4.69
N ASP A 114 7.30 1.54 5.12
CA ASP A 114 8.19 2.66 5.45
C ASP A 114 8.44 3.58 4.24
N VAL A 115 8.57 4.88 4.48
CA VAL A 115 8.90 5.86 3.42
C VAL A 115 10.26 5.57 2.77
N PHE A 116 11.21 4.98 3.51
CA PHE A 116 12.52 4.54 3.01
C PHE A 116 12.45 3.10 2.47
N GLN A 117 11.61 2.89 1.49
CA GLN A 117 11.42 1.64 0.75
C GLN A 117 12.24 1.61 -0.55
N THR A 118 11.89 0.75 -1.50
CA THR A 118 12.46 0.76 -2.86
C THR A 118 12.33 2.15 -3.49
N GLY A 119 13.38 2.61 -4.18
CA GLY A 119 13.44 3.97 -4.73
C GLY A 119 12.32 4.33 -5.73
N SER A 120 11.72 3.32 -6.36
CA SER A 120 10.55 3.49 -7.25
C SER A 120 9.21 3.62 -6.53
N GLY A 121 9.16 3.43 -5.20
CA GLY A 121 7.92 3.42 -4.42
C GLY A 121 6.98 2.26 -4.73
N THR A 122 7.46 1.22 -5.41
CA THR A 122 6.61 0.10 -5.87
C THR A 122 5.95 -0.63 -4.71
N SER A 123 6.57 -0.70 -3.54
CA SER A 123 6.00 -1.35 -2.36
C SER A 123 4.73 -0.64 -1.88
N THR A 124 4.69 0.68 -1.91
CA THR A 124 3.48 1.45 -1.58
C THR A 124 2.39 1.30 -2.65
N ASN A 125 2.76 1.24 -3.95
CA ASN A 125 1.79 0.94 -5.00
C ASN A 125 1.14 -0.44 -4.80
N MET A 126 1.96 -1.46 -4.49
CA MET A 126 1.44 -2.81 -4.21
C MET A 126 0.60 -2.84 -2.94
N ASN A 127 0.98 -2.10 -1.89
CA ASN A 127 0.18 -1.97 -0.68
C ASN A 127 -1.23 -1.44 -1.00
N ALA A 128 -1.34 -0.37 -1.78
CA ALA A 128 -2.64 0.14 -2.22
C ALA A 128 -3.43 -0.89 -3.03
N ASN A 129 -2.77 -1.61 -3.95
CA ASN A 129 -3.42 -2.64 -4.76
C ASN A 129 -3.99 -3.78 -3.90
N GLU A 130 -3.20 -4.28 -2.94
CA GLU A 130 -3.59 -5.39 -2.05
C GLU A 130 -4.73 -4.98 -1.12
N VAL A 131 -4.65 -3.80 -0.49
CA VAL A 131 -5.70 -3.28 0.40
C VAL A 131 -7.01 -3.09 -0.36
N ILE A 132 -6.98 -2.43 -1.52
CA ILE A 132 -8.16 -2.20 -2.35
C ILE A 132 -8.75 -3.52 -2.85
N ALA A 133 -7.92 -4.47 -3.28
CA ALA A 133 -8.38 -5.78 -3.73
C ALA A 133 -9.08 -6.57 -2.61
N THR A 134 -8.53 -6.53 -1.40
CA THR A 134 -9.12 -7.19 -0.22
C THR A 134 -10.47 -6.59 0.12
N ILE A 135 -10.54 -5.25 0.27
CA ILE A 135 -11.81 -4.55 0.56
C ILE A 135 -12.87 -4.86 -0.50
N SER A 136 -12.48 -4.75 -1.78
CA SER A 136 -13.39 -5.02 -2.90
C SER A 136 -13.93 -6.45 -2.88
N SER A 137 -13.05 -7.43 -2.58
CA SER A 137 -13.42 -8.84 -2.51
C SER A 137 -14.35 -9.14 -1.34
N GLU A 138 -14.07 -8.60 -0.16
CA GLU A 138 -14.88 -8.79 1.05
C GLU A 138 -16.28 -8.17 0.91
N GLN A 139 -16.37 -6.99 0.30
CA GLN A 139 -17.65 -6.29 0.14
C GLN A 139 -18.54 -6.88 -0.95
N SER A 140 -17.96 -7.46 -1.99
CA SER A 140 -18.72 -7.94 -3.16
C SER A 140 -18.87 -9.44 -3.26
N GLY A 141 -18.02 -10.21 -2.57
CA GLY A 141 -17.87 -11.64 -2.79
C GLY A 141 -17.18 -12.03 -4.09
N LEU A 142 -16.76 -11.05 -4.91
CA LEU A 142 -15.97 -11.28 -6.12
C LEU A 142 -14.51 -11.52 -5.75
N LYS A 143 -13.80 -12.31 -6.56
CA LYS A 143 -12.35 -12.45 -6.44
C LYS A 143 -11.65 -11.31 -7.17
N ILE A 144 -11.30 -10.24 -6.48
CA ILE A 144 -10.54 -9.12 -7.04
C ILE A 144 -9.04 -9.35 -6.81
N HIS A 145 -8.27 -9.34 -7.89
CA HIS A 145 -6.83 -9.55 -7.83
C HIS A 145 -6.08 -8.22 -7.85
N PRO A 146 -5.06 -8.01 -6.98
CA PRO A 146 -4.34 -6.73 -6.87
C PRO A 146 -3.63 -6.32 -8.16
N ASN A 147 -3.01 -7.26 -8.89
CA ASN A 147 -2.30 -6.96 -10.13
C ASN A 147 -3.24 -6.94 -11.35
N ASP A 148 -4.09 -7.96 -11.50
CA ASP A 148 -4.84 -8.18 -12.73
C ASP A 148 -6.08 -7.27 -12.85
N HIS A 149 -6.60 -6.77 -11.70
CA HIS A 149 -7.78 -5.91 -11.68
C HIS A 149 -7.46 -4.50 -11.18
N VAL A 150 -6.90 -4.35 -9.96
CA VAL A 150 -6.65 -3.03 -9.36
C VAL A 150 -5.50 -2.29 -10.05
N ASN A 151 -4.41 -3.00 -10.37
CA ASN A 151 -3.23 -2.43 -11.03
C ASN A 151 -3.21 -2.60 -12.56
N GLN A 152 -4.26 -3.10 -13.15
CA GLN A 152 -4.32 -3.41 -14.58
C GLN A 152 -3.99 -2.17 -15.43
N GLY A 153 -3.05 -2.34 -16.37
CA GLY A 153 -2.59 -1.28 -17.27
C GLY A 153 -1.72 -0.20 -16.62
N GLN A 154 -1.26 -0.39 -15.38
CA GLN A 154 -0.53 0.61 -14.62
C GLN A 154 0.90 0.15 -14.30
N SER A 155 1.84 1.10 -14.28
CA SER A 155 3.20 0.93 -13.79
C SER A 155 3.43 1.76 -12.53
N SER A 156 4.15 1.23 -11.54
CA SER A 156 4.59 2.01 -10.37
C SER A 156 5.39 3.25 -10.78
N ASN A 157 6.13 3.19 -11.89
CA ASN A 157 6.92 4.32 -12.40
C ASN A 157 6.07 5.50 -12.87
N ASP A 158 4.78 5.29 -13.12
CA ASP A 158 3.80 6.33 -13.44
C ASP A 158 2.91 6.65 -12.24
N VAL A 159 2.38 5.64 -11.57
CA VAL A 159 1.46 5.81 -10.42
C VAL A 159 2.09 6.61 -9.29
N ILE A 160 3.34 6.31 -8.93
CA ILE A 160 4.01 6.97 -7.80
C ILE A 160 4.27 8.46 -8.06
N PRO A 161 4.90 8.88 -9.18
CA PRO A 161 5.06 10.32 -9.45
C PRO A 161 3.72 11.04 -9.66
N SER A 162 2.72 10.40 -10.24
CA SER A 162 1.37 10.96 -10.36
C SER A 162 0.73 11.18 -8.99
N ALA A 163 0.87 10.22 -8.07
CA ALA A 163 0.40 10.36 -6.69
C ALA A 163 1.15 11.48 -5.95
N LEU A 164 2.46 11.63 -6.18
CA LEU A 164 3.25 12.71 -5.59
C LEU A 164 2.73 14.09 -6.04
N HIS A 165 2.51 14.28 -7.34
CA HIS A 165 1.98 15.54 -7.86
C HIS A 165 0.57 15.81 -7.37
N LEU A 166 -0.31 14.81 -7.41
CA LEU A 166 -1.70 14.95 -6.96
C LEU A 166 -1.77 15.26 -5.46
N SER A 167 -0.97 14.58 -4.63
CA SER A 167 -0.95 14.84 -3.19
C SER A 167 -0.44 16.25 -2.88
N ALA A 168 0.60 16.71 -3.58
CA ALA A 168 1.11 18.07 -3.42
C ALA A 168 0.06 19.12 -3.83
N LEU A 169 -0.65 18.91 -4.94
CA LEU A 169 -1.72 19.81 -5.38
C LEU A 169 -2.84 19.88 -4.34
N ILE A 170 -3.29 18.75 -3.82
CA ILE A 170 -4.33 18.68 -2.77
C ILE A 170 -3.89 19.49 -1.54
N GLU A 171 -2.67 19.29 -1.06
CA GLU A 171 -2.15 20.02 0.11
C GLU A 171 -1.99 21.53 -0.15
N ILE A 172 -1.62 21.94 -1.36
CA ILE A 172 -1.53 23.35 -1.72
C ILE A 172 -2.92 23.98 -1.69
N GLU A 173 -3.91 23.37 -2.34
CA GLU A 173 -5.26 23.93 -2.48
C GLU A 173 -6.05 23.88 -1.18
N GLU A 174 -6.00 22.79 -0.45
CA GLU A 174 -6.85 22.57 0.73
C GLU A 174 -6.22 23.05 2.05
N SER A 175 -4.89 23.20 2.12
CA SER A 175 -4.19 23.53 3.35
C SER A 175 -3.31 24.78 3.23
N LEU A 176 -2.37 24.82 2.28
CA LEU A 176 -1.40 25.91 2.19
C LEU A 176 -2.05 27.24 1.81
N CYS A 177 -2.82 27.27 0.72
CA CYS A 177 -3.44 28.52 0.26
C CYS A 177 -4.41 29.12 1.29
N PRO A 178 -5.34 28.34 1.92
CA PRO A 178 -6.16 28.85 3.00
C PRO A 178 -5.37 29.38 4.20
N SER A 179 -4.29 28.69 4.58
CA SER A 179 -3.42 29.12 5.69
C SER A 179 -2.72 30.44 5.39
N LEU A 180 -2.23 30.64 4.17
CA LEU A 180 -1.60 31.91 3.73
C LEU A 180 -2.62 33.06 3.70
N LEU A 181 -3.85 32.81 3.24
CA LEU A 181 -4.91 33.81 3.25
C LEU A 181 -5.30 34.20 4.68
N ASN A 182 -5.34 33.26 5.60
CA ASN A 182 -5.59 33.54 7.02
C ASN A 182 -4.45 34.39 7.65
N LEU A 183 -3.20 34.04 7.36
CA LEU A 183 -2.04 34.84 7.79
C LEU A 183 -2.08 36.25 7.21
N GLN A 184 -2.36 36.41 5.91
CA GLN A 184 -2.50 37.72 5.26
C GLN A 184 -3.56 38.57 5.95
N THR A 185 -4.74 37.98 6.23
CA THR A 185 -5.83 38.70 6.92
C THR A 185 -5.40 39.16 8.31
N SER A 186 -4.74 38.31 9.08
CA SER A 186 -4.24 38.66 10.42
C SER A 186 -3.20 39.79 10.38
N LEU A 187 -2.27 39.74 9.41
CA LEU A 187 -1.26 40.79 9.23
C LEU A 187 -1.90 42.13 8.82
N ASN A 188 -2.89 42.13 7.93
CA ASN A 188 -3.62 43.33 7.54
C ASN A 188 -4.34 43.98 8.72
N GLN A 189 -5.04 43.17 9.53
CA GLN A 189 -5.72 43.67 10.75
C GLN A 189 -4.71 44.33 11.71
N LYS A 190 -3.55 43.69 11.94
CA LYS A 190 -2.51 44.25 12.79
C LYS A 190 -1.89 45.52 12.20
N SER A 191 -1.70 45.59 10.90
CA SER A 191 -1.25 46.81 10.22
C SER A 191 -2.23 47.97 10.46
N GLU A 192 -3.52 47.75 10.31
CA GLU A 192 -4.56 48.77 10.57
C GLU A 192 -4.57 49.21 12.05
N GLU A 193 -4.53 48.26 12.99
CA GLU A 193 -4.44 48.58 14.43
C GLU A 193 -3.23 49.46 14.77
N PHE A 194 -2.08 49.21 14.17
CA PHE A 194 -0.84 49.93 14.45
C PHE A 194 -0.66 51.23 13.65
N MET A 195 -1.48 51.47 12.64
CA MET A 195 -1.44 52.75 11.90
C MET A 195 -1.87 53.97 12.75
N ALA A 196 -2.57 53.73 13.87
CA ALA A 196 -3.03 54.74 14.80
C ALA A 196 -2.04 55.02 15.98
N VAL A 197 -0.91 54.32 15.98
CA VAL A 197 0.18 54.45 16.95
C VAL A 197 1.29 55.28 16.35
#